data_5efe82d5e74ce587e5ca1ca3bc9a0b76
#
_entry.id   5efe82d5e74ce587e5ca1ca3bc9a0b76
#
_cell.length_a   1.000
_cell.length_b   1.000
_cell.length_c   1.000
_cell.angle_alpha   90.00
_cell.angle_beta   90.00
_cell.angle_gamma   90.00
#
_symmetry.space_group_name_H-M   'P 1'
#
loop_
_entity.id
_entity.type
_entity.pdbx_description
1 polymer ?
#
loop_
_entity_poly.entity_id
_entity_poly.type
_entity_poly.pdbx_seq_one_letter_code
_entity_poly.pdbx_strand_id
1 'polypeptide(L)'
;DADGTHLLPLGRKLRGLASRPNQFDGNVIDWRSGDGWVLMSRDFVPEADATGSNIRGTGSRDGLGVELVDTVTGKAQLVERPDSEATDYLADGQGNIRIKEVMPRDGTGLLTGETIYRYHPTGGGGGGWQPFSRARANSHDALEPLAVDGTRDVAFATRGLNGRLALYSVKLDGSMATELVASNPEVDVTSVVTIGRRGRVIGATYVTDRRQTDYFDPDYRKLAAALARALPRTPLIRFVGANADESQLLVFAGSDVDPGTYYRFTKATRRLDALVGARPALGGVAMGEMKAVRFPAADGTMVPAYLTLPPGGAARGLPAIVMPHGGPSYRDEWGFDWLVQFFAASGYAVIQPQYRGSSGYGDGWFANNAFRSWEQAISDV
;
A
#
# COMPACT_ATOMS: atom_id res chain seq x y z
N ASP A 1 -5.09 -5.19 -26.21
CA ASP A 1 -5.80 -4.05 -26.79
C ASP A 1 -6.86 -3.55 -25.81
N ALA A 2 -7.27 -2.27 -25.92
CA ALA A 2 -8.22 -1.67 -25.00
C ALA A 2 -9.65 -2.27 -25.05
N ASP A 3 -9.95 -3.00 -26.10
CA ASP A 3 -11.22 -3.74 -26.31
C ASP A 3 -11.20 -5.15 -25.70
N GLY A 4 -10.11 -5.53 -25.04
CA GLY A 4 -9.91 -6.85 -24.44
C GLY A 4 -9.47 -7.93 -25.43
N THR A 5 -9.21 -7.60 -26.70
CA THR A 5 -8.60 -8.52 -27.65
C THR A 5 -7.08 -8.56 -27.49
N HIS A 6 -6.44 -9.61 -28.02
CA HIS A 6 -4.98 -9.79 -28.02
C HIS A 6 -4.34 -9.63 -26.61
N LEU A 7 -4.95 -10.27 -25.62
CA LEU A 7 -4.45 -10.25 -24.25
C LEU A 7 -3.11 -10.97 -24.17
N LEU A 8 -2.06 -10.22 -23.79
CA LEU A 8 -0.73 -10.76 -23.53
C LEU A 8 -0.49 -10.74 -22.01
N PRO A 9 -0.48 -11.91 -21.33
CA PRO A 9 -0.09 -11.94 -19.92
C PRO A 9 1.38 -11.61 -19.80
N LEU A 10 1.69 -10.59 -19.03
CA LEU A 10 3.08 -10.28 -18.65
C LEU A 10 3.45 -11.21 -17.51
N GLY A 11 4.51 -12.01 -17.70
CA GLY A 11 4.92 -12.98 -16.71
C GLY A 11 5.51 -14.22 -17.35
N ARG A 12 6.01 -15.13 -16.54
CA ARG A 12 6.62 -16.36 -17.04
C ARG A 12 5.56 -17.31 -17.58
N LYS A 13 5.65 -17.68 -18.84
CA LYS A 13 4.84 -18.76 -19.39
C LYS A 13 5.32 -20.08 -18.81
N LEU A 14 4.37 -20.88 -18.32
CA LEU A 14 4.61 -22.28 -17.95
C LEU A 14 5.12 -23.04 -19.20
N ARG A 15 6.31 -23.59 -19.12
CA ARG A 15 6.87 -24.45 -20.17
C ARG A 15 6.70 -25.90 -19.73
N GLY A 16 5.65 -26.56 -20.25
CA GLY A 16 5.43 -28.00 -20.06
C GLY A 16 5.03 -28.41 -18.65
N LEU A 17 4.90 -29.73 -18.44
CA LEU A 17 4.44 -30.33 -17.17
C LEU A 17 5.47 -30.26 -16.03
N ALA A 18 6.72 -29.89 -16.32
CA ALA A 18 7.82 -29.86 -15.35
C ALA A 18 8.01 -28.52 -14.67
N SER A 19 7.38 -27.45 -15.18
CA SER A 19 7.52 -26.12 -14.56
C SER A 19 6.60 -25.97 -13.38
N ARG A 20 7.16 -25.51 -12.26
CA ARG A 20 6.37 -25.13 -11.07
C ARG A 20 5.68 -23.80 -11.36
N PRO A 21 4.35 -23.71 -11.19
CA PRO A 21 3.66 -22.44 -11.32
C PRO A 21 4.10 -21.52 -10.19
N ASN A 22 4.45 -20.29 -10.53
CA ASN A 22 4.54 -19.24 -9.53
C ASN A 22 3.15 -18.94 -9.00
N GLN A 23 3.04 -18.67 -7.71
CA GLN A 23 1.76 -18.26 -7.12
C GLN A 23 1.35 -16.88 -7.64
N PHE A 24 2.32 -16.04 -8.01
CA PHE A 24 2.15 -14.71 -8.58
C PHE A 24 3.04 -14.54 -9.81
N ASP A 25 2.48 -13.93 -10.86
CA ASP A 25 3.21 -13.70 -12.13
C ASP A 25 4.22 -12.54 -12.05
N GLY A 26 4.27 -11.83 -10.93
CA GLY A 26 5.10 -10.67 -10.68
C GLY A 26 4.31 -9.36 -10.64
N ASN A 27 4.99 -8.28 -10.22
CA ASN A 27 4.42 -6.95 -10.08
C ASN A 27 5.13 -5.96 -11.00
N VAL A 28 4.37 -5.09 -11.67
CA VAL A 28 4.95 -3.95 -12.39
C VAL A 28 5.35 -2.91 -11.35
N ILE A 29 6.64 -2.65 -11.22
CA ILE A 29 7.21 -1.68 -10.28
C ILE A 29 7.53 -0.33 -10.93
N ASP A 30 7.62 -0.28 -12.28
CA ASP A 30 7.81 0.96 -13.04
C ASP A 30 7.25 0.83 -14.46
N TRP A 31 6.47 1.83 -14.87
CA TRP A 31 5.97 2.01 -16.22
C TRP A 31 6.90 2.97 -16.98
N ARG A 32 8.01 2.51 -17.47
CA ARG A 32 8.94 3.36 -18.23
C ARG A 32 8.22 4.24 -19.25
N SER A 33 8.59 5.51 -19.31
CA SER A 33 7.91 6.46 -20.18
C SER A 33 8.26 6.24 -21.64
N GLY A 34 7.27 5.87 -22.46
CA GLY A 34 7.30 6.11 -23.91
C GLY A 34 7.76 4.97 -24.81
N ASP A 35 8.31 3.87 -24.29
CA ASP A 35 8.91 2.81 -25.11
C ASP A 35 8.20 1.45 -25.07
N GLY A 36 7.10 1.35 -24.33
CA GLY A 36 6.35 0.08 -24.21
C GLY A 36 7.01 -0.97 -23.32
N TRP A 37 8.04 -0.60 -22.56
CA TRP A 37 8.72 -1.46 -21.62
C TRP A 37 8.30 -1.15 -20.18
N VAL A 38 8.31 -2.19 -19.32
CA VAL A 38 8.03 -2.06 -17.88
C VAL A 38 9.08 -2.78 -17.07
N LEU A 39 9.40 -2.28 -15.89
CA LEU A 39 10.14 -3.06 -14.90
C LEU A 39 9.15 -3.90 -14.08
N MET A 40 9.44 -5.20 -13.97
CA MET A 40 8.66 -6.14 -13.19
C MET A 40 9.54 -6.85 -12.18
N SER A 41 9.16 -6.80 -10.90
CA SER A 41 9.69 -7.72 -9.90
C SER A 41 9.02 -9.08 -10.03
N ARG A 42 9.79 -10.17 -9.89
CA ARG A 42 9.31 -11.53 -10.06
C ARG A 42 10.04 -12.50 -9.15
N ASP A 43 9.30 -13.47 -8.63
CA ASP A 43 9.90 -14.62 -7.98
C ASP A 43 10.43 -15.62 -9.00
N PHE A 44 11.72 -15.88 -8.97
CA PHE A 44 12.37 -16.92 -9.73
C PHE A 44 12.37 -18.19 -8.90
N VAL A 45 11.54 -19.15 -9.30
CA VAL A 45 11.46 -20.46 -8.65
C VAL A 45 12.32 -21.45 -9.43
N PRO A 46 13.23 -22.21 -8.80
CA PRO A 46 14.04 -23.21 -9.49
C PRO A 46 13.14 -24.20 -10.22
N GLU A 47 13.44 -24.47 -11.46
CA GLU A 47 12.86 -25.63 -12.15
C GLU A 47 13.45 -26.88 -11.50
N ALA A 48 12.60 -27.91 -11.26
CA ALA A 48 13.08 -29.19 -10.82
C ALA A 48 14.09 -29.71 -11.87
N ASP A 49 15.31 -29.98 -11.43
CA ASP A 49 16.29 -30.64 -12.30
C ASP A 49 15.70 -31.95 -12.83
N ALA A 50 16.15 -32.38 -14.02
CA ALA A 50 15.73 -33.63 -14.65
C ALA A 50 15.94 -34.91 -13.79
N THR A 51 16.50 -34.77 -12.62
CA THR A 51 16.76 -35.85 -11.64
C THR A 51 15.56 -36.17 -10.75
N GLY A 52 14.42 -35.47 -10.88
CA GLY A 52 13.19 -35.83 -10.14
C GLY A 52 13.23 -35.60 -8.62
N SER A 53 14.25 -34.91 -8.11
CA SER A 53 14.30 -34.56 -6.67
C SER A 53 13.34 -33.39 -6.36
N ASN A 54 12.46 -33.60 -5.38
CA ASN A 54 11.60 -32.53 -4.83
C ASN A 54 12.33 -31.67 -3.78
N ILE A 55 13.62 -31.88 -3.55
CA ILE A 55 14.42 -31.10 -2.62
C ILE A 55 14.75 -29.77 -3.29
N ARG A 56 14.31 -28.68 -2.68
CA ARG A 56 14.63 -27.34 -3.09
C ARG A 56 16.11 -27.09 -2.83
N GLY A 57 16.94 -27.16 -3.86
CA GLY A 57 18.29 -26.63 -3.78
C GLY A 57 18.21 -25.11 -3.74
N THR A 58 18.81 -24.46 -2.75
CA THR A 58 19.02 -23.01 -2.77
C THR A 58 20.12 -22.72 -3.78
N GLY A 59 19.74 -22.34 -4.99
CA GLY A 59 20.67 -21.96 -6.03
C GLY A 59 20.76 -20.44 -6.16
N SER A 60 21.85 -19.94 -6.70
CA SER A 60 22.08 -18.51 -7.01
C SER A 60 21.10 -17.92 -8.04
N ARG A 61 20.03 -18.61 -8.39
CA ARG A 61 19.04 -18.25 -9.39
C ARG A 61 17.62 -18.17 -8.82
N ASP A 62 17.46 -18.28 -7.49
CA ASP A 62 16.18 -18.32 -6.81
C ASP A 62 15.93 -17.02 -6.06
N GLY A 63 14.67 -16.66 -5.91
CA GLY A 63 14.23 -15.51 -5.13
C GLY A 63 13.71 -14.37 -5.98
N LEU A 64 13.55 -13.21 -5.37
CA LEU A 64 13.03 -12.04 -6.04
C LEU A 64 14.09 -11.37 -6.90
N GLY A 65 13.79 -11.16 -8.17
CA GLY A 65 14.61 -10.43 -9.11
C GLY A 65 13.78 -9.44 -9.93
N VAL A 66 14.43 -8.66 -10.81
CA VAL A 66 13.73 -7.69 -11.64
C VAL A 66 14.08 -7.90 -13.10
N GLU A 67 13.04 -7.91 -13.94
CA GLU A 67 13.14 -7.97 -15.41
C GLU A 67 12.59 -6.70 -16.04
N LEU A 68 13.19 -6.28 -17.13
CA LEU A 68 12.64 -5.33 -18.08
C LEU A 68 11.83 -6.13 -19.10
N VAL A 69 10.53 -5.86 -19.20
CA VAL A 69 9.58 -6.63 -20.01
C VAL A 69 8.98 -5.73 -21.10
N ASP A 70 9.06 -6.17 -22.34
CA ASP A 70 8.36 -5.56 -23.48
C ASP A 70 6.87 -5.94 -23.42
N THR A 71 6.02 -4.94 -23.28
CA THR A 71 4.56 -5.15 -23.12
C THR A 71 3.85 -5.60 -24.40
N VAL A 72 4.51 -5.46 -25.54
CA VAL A 72 3.97 -5.87 -26.85
C VAL A 72 4.35 -7.31 -27.20
N THR A 73 5.60 -7.67 -26.96
CA THR A 73 6.13 -8.99 -27.37
C THR A 73 6.25 -9.98 -26.21
N GLY A 74 6.19 -9.51 -24.96
CA GLY A 74 6.44 -10.31 -23.75
C GLY A 74 7.91 -10.74 -23.59
N LYS A 75 8.83 -10.18 -24.38
CA LYS A 75 10.27 -10.42 -24.20
C LYS A 75 10.75 -9.79 -22.90
N ALA A 76 11.58 -10.52 -22.16
CA ALA A 76 12.12 -10.08 -20.88
C ALA A 76 13.65 -10.08 -20.90
N GLN A 77 14.24 -9.11 -20.22
CA GLN A 77 15.68 -8.96 -19.98
C GLN A 77 15.91 -8.83 -18.48
N LEU A 78 16.81 -9.66 -17.94
CA LEU A 78 17.15 -9.59 -16.51
C LEU A 78 17.91 -8.29 -16.21
N VAL A 79 17.40 -7.51 -15.27
CA VAL A 79 17.99 -6.24 -14.80
C VAL A 79 18.66 -6.46 -13.44
N GLU A 80 17.93 -7.07 -12.50
CA GLU A 80 18.47 -7.42 -11.20
C GLU A 80 18.37 -8.94 -10.99
N ARG A 81 19.50 -9.54 -10.61
CA ARG A 81 19.55 -11.00 -10.41
C ARG A 81 18.68 -11.43 -9.24
N PRO A 82 18.05 -12.62 -9.34
CA PRO A 82 17.28 -13.16 -8.23
C PRO A 82 18.14 -13.25 -6.96
N ASP A 83 17.53 -12.87 -5.85
CA ASP A 83 18.12 -12.94 -4.52
C ASP A 83 17.08 -13.56 -3.57
N SER A 84 17.44 -14.66 -2.93
CA SER A 84 16.55 -15.43 -2.06
C SER A 84 16.17 -14.71 -0.77
N GLU A 85 16.87 -13.65 -0.42
CA GLU A 85 16.60 -12.82 0.75
C GLU A 85 15.93 -11.50 0.38
N ALA A 86 15.89 -11.13 -0.92
CA ALA A 86 15.19 -9.94 -1.37
C ALA A 86 13.67 -10.12 -1.23
N THR A 87 13.01 -9.09 -0.73
CA THR A 87 11.56 -9.07 -0.50
C THR A 87 10.85 -7.99 -1.30
N ASP A 88 11.53 -6.88 -1.63
CA ASP A 88 10.96 -5.82 -2.45
C ASP A 88 12.03 -4.99 -3.18
N TYR A 89 11.59 -4.30 -4.23
CA TYR A 89 12.36 -3.32 -5.00
C TYR A 89 11.50 -2.08 -5.27
N LEU A 90 12.07 -0.89 -5.00
CA LEU A 90 11.44 0.38 -5.37
C LEU A 90 12.17 1.02 -6.55
N ALA A 91 11.40 1.42 -7.55
CA ALA A 91 11.86 2.14 -8.72
C ALA A 91 11.58 3.65 -8.58
N ASP A 92 12.24 4.44 -9.43
CA ASP A 92 12.20 5.91 -9.40
C ASP A 92 11.19 6.55 -10.37
N GLY A 93 10.35 5.75 -11.03
CA GLY A 93 9.43 6.22 -12.06
C GLY A 93 10.12 6.64 -13.37
N GLN A 94 11.42 6.38 -13.51
CA GLN A 94 12.23 6.67 -14.69
C GLN A 94 12.89 5.43 -15.28
N GLY A 95 12.52 4.25 -14.77
CA GLY A 95 13.03 2.96 -15.22
C GLY A 95 14.29 2.49 -14.49
N ASN A 96 14.65 3.08 -13.35
CA ASN A 96 15.78 2.65 -12.55
C ASN A 96 15.31 2.05 -11.23
N ILE A 97 15.90 0.93 -10.84
CA ILE A 97 15.73 0.37 -9.50
C ILE A 97 16.61 1.17 -8.54
N ARG A 98 16.02 1.71 -7.48
CA ARG A 98 16.75 2.59 -6.57
C ARG A 98 16.89 2.05 -5.16
N ILE A 99 15.92 1.26 -4.69
CA ILE A 99 15.95 0.63 -3.35
C ILE A 99 15.73 -0.86 -3.50
N LYS A 100 16.43 -1.62 -2.68
CA LYS A 100 16.27 -3.07 -2.50
C LYS A 100 16.04 -3.34 -1.02
N GLU A 101 15.00 -4.10 -0.73
CA GLU A 101 14.71 -4.62 0.60
C GLU A 101 15.17 -6.06 0.71
N VAL A 102 15.82 -6.40 1.81
CA VAL A 102 16.36 -7.74 2.08
C VAL A 102 16.00 -8.15 3.51
N MET A 103 15.45 -9.35 3.67
CA MET A 103 15.21 -9.98 4.96
C MET A 103 16.15 -11.17 5.14
N PRO A 104 17.28 -11.01 5.86
CA PRO A 104 18.27 -12.06 6.02
C PRO A 104 17.73 -13.28 6.75
N ARG A 105 18.26 -14.45 6.36
CA ARG A 105 18.00 -15.71 7.03
C ARG A 105 19.25 -16.19 7.77
N ASP A 106 19.03 -16.84 8.89
CA ASP A 106 20.11 -17.51 9.63
C ASP A 106 20.53 -18.83 8.99
N GLY A 107 21.54 -19.48 9.56
CA GLY A 107 22.04 -20.77 9.08
C GLY A 107 21.01 -21.91 9.11
N THR A 108 19.87 -21.73 9.76
CA THR A 108 18.75 -22.68 9.80
C THR A 108 17.65 -22.36 8.78
N GLY A 109 17.77 -21.22 8.07
CA GLY A 109 16.81 -20.72 7.10
C GLY A 109 15.68 -19.91 7.70
N LEU A 110 15.69 -19.60 8.99
CA LEU A 110 14.72 -18.73 9.65
C LEU A 110 15.09 -17.26 9.47
N LEU A 111 14.08 -16.38 9.40
CA LEU A 111 14.29 -14.94 9.34
C LEU A 111 14.98 -14.45 10.62
N THR A 112 15.99 -13.59 10.46
CA THR A 112 16.75 -13.01 11.60
C THR A 112 15.95 -11.95 12.36
N GLY A 113 14.82 -11.50 11.84
CA GLY A 113 14.04 -10.38 12.38
C GLY A 113 14.62 -9.01 12.03
N GLU A 114 15.57 -8.97 11.12
CA GLU A 114 16.09 -7.72 10.56
C GLU A 114 15.60 -7.51 9.12
N THR A 115 15.36 -6.26 8.74
CA THR A 115 15.15 -5.82 7.37
C THR A 115 16.27 -4.86 6.99
N ILE A 116 16.99 -5.15 5.91
CA ILE A 116 18.10 -4.35 5.42
C ILE A 116 17.67 -3.67 4.12
N TYR A 117 17.74 -2.34 4.12
CA TYR A 117 17.51 -1.54 2.92
C TYR A 117 18.85 -1.12 2.32
N ARG A 118 18.95 -1.26 0.99
CA ARG A 118 20.09 -0.85 0.19
C ARG A 118 19.63 0.08 -0.92
N TYR A 119 20.48 0.97 -1.38
CA TYR A 119 20.13 1.88 -2.49
C TYR A 119 21.22 1.99 -3.55
N HIS A 120 20.80 2.41 -4.73
CA HIS A 120 21.70 2.87 -5.78
C HIS A 120 21.73 4.39 -5.80
N PRO A 121 22.90 5.03 -5.64
CA PRO A 121 23.04 6.48 -5.77
C PRO A 121 22.85 6.94 -7.20
N THR A 122 22.44 8.20 -7.42
CA THR A 122 22.29 8.81 -8.75
C THR A 122 23.63 8.97 -9.42
N GLY A 123 23.67 8.70 -10.74
CA GLY A 123 24.88 8.80 -11.55
C GLY A 123 25.91 7.69 -11.34
N GLY A 124 25.56 6.68 -10.54
CA GLY A 124 26.39 5.51 -10.29
C GLY A 124 26.46 4.57 -11.48
N GLY A 125 27.27 4.88 -12.47
CA GLY A 125 27.74 3.90 -13.44
C GLY A 125 28.54 2.82 -12.72
N GLY A 126 27.93 1.64 -12.45
CA GLY A 126 28.62 0.45 -11.96
C GLY A 126 28.94 0.38 -10.45
N GLY A 127 28.46 1.30 -9.62
CA GLY A 127 28.51 1.19 -8.16
C GLY A 127 27.48 0.18 -7.68
N GLY A 128 27.93 -0.84 -6.90
CA GLY A 128 27.02 -1.83 -6.29
C GLY A 128 26.05 -1.20 -5.28
N TRP A 129 25.14 -2.00 -4.77
CA TRP A 129 24.20 -1.61 -3.71
C TRP A 129 24.92 -1.03 -2.49
N GLN A 130 24.53 0.18 -2.08
CA GLN A 130 25.04 0.87 -0.90
C GLN A 130 24.08 0.71 0.29
N PRO A 131 24.57 0.79 1.56
CA PRO A 131 23.69 0.75 2.72
C PRO A 131 22.75 1.96 2.74
N PHE A 132 21.44 1.73 2.91
CA PHE A 132 20.46 2.77 3.19
C PHE A 132 20.10 2.81 4.68
N SER A 133 19.54 1.71 5.20
CA SER A 133 19.20 1.57 6.63
C SER A 133 19.06 0.10 7.02
N ARG A 134 18.93 -0.15 8.32
CA ARG A 134 18.65 -1.46 8.89
C ARG A 134 17.59 -1.33 9.97
N ALA A 135 16.43 -1.94 9.75
CA ALA A 135 15.32 -1.99 10.68
C ALA A 135 15.30 -3.33 11.43
N ARG A 136 14.79 -3.31 12.65
CA ARG A 136 14.46 -4.54 13.40
C ARG A 136 12.95 -4.70 13.44
N ALA A 137 12.48 -5.92 13.42
CA ALA A 137 11.06 -6.21 13.53
C ALA A 137 10.45 -5.53 14.76
N ASN A 138 9.33 -4.85 14.57
CA ASN A 138 8.61 -4.08 15.58
C ASN A 138 9.41 -2.90 16.21
N SER A 139 10.43 -2.38 15.51
CA SER A 139 11.14 -1.16 15.89
C SER A 139 10.91 -0.12 14.79
N HIS A 140 10.66 1.12 15.19
CA HIS A 140 10.52 2.25 14.28
C HIS A 140 11.77 3.16 14.25
N ASP A 141 12.91 2.64 14.71
CA ASP A 141 14.16 3.46 14.87
C ASP A 141 14.86 3.72 13.53
N ALA A 142 14.62 2.91 12.53
CA ALA A 142 15.25 3.00 11.22
C ALA A 142 14.36 3.70 10.18
N LEU A 143 14.99 4.20 9.11
CA LEU A 143 14.31 4.71 7.94
C LEU A 143 13.79 3.52 7.10
N GLU A 144 12.49 3.41 6.93
CA GLU A 144 11.82 2.39 6.12
C GLU A 144 11.27 3.03 4.85
N PRO A 145 11.86 2.78 3.67
CA PRO A 145 11.47 3.43 2.42
C PRO A 145 10.07 3.04 1.97
N LEU A 146 9.29 4.02 1.51
CA LEU A 146 7.94 3.83 0.95
C LEU A 146 7.87 4.09 -0.55
N ALA A 147 8.65 5.05 -1.05
CA ALA A 147 8.68 5.42 -2.46
C ALA A 147 9.98 6.16 -2.81
N VAL A 148 10.31 6.18 -4.10
CA VAL A 148 11.39 7.00 -4.65
C VAL A 148 10.80 8.01 -5.63
N ASP A 149 11.12 9.28 -5.45
CA ASP A 149 10.83 10.35 -6.40
C ASP A 149 12.11 10.65 -7.19
N GLY A 150 12.23 10.06 -8.36
CA GLY A 150 13.41 10.22 -9.23
C GLY A 150 13.61 11.64 -9.77
N THR A 151 12.55 12.47 -9.76
CA THR A 151 12.64 13.88 -10.19
C THR A 151 13.38 14.73 -9.15
N ARG A 152 13.20 14.40 -7.88
CA ARG A 152 13.84 15.08 -6.74
C ARG A 152 15.10 14.39 -6.26
N ASP A 153 15.35 13.18 -6.75
CA ASP A 153 16.41 12.28 -6.31
C ASP A 153 16.37 12.00 -4.80
N VAL A 154 15.19 11.63 -4.33
CA VAL A 154 14.95 11.34 -2.91
C VAL A 154 14.14 10.05 -2.74
N ALA A 155 14.43 9.33 -1.67
CA ALA A 155 13.51 8.35 -1.10
C ALA A 155 12.63 9.03 -0.05
N PHE A 156 11.35 8.68 -0.02
CA PHE A 156 10.45 8.98 1.09
C PHE A 156 10.40 7.76 1.99
N ALA A 157 10.70 7.93 3.26
CA ALA A 157 10.80 6.85 4.23
C ALA A 157 10.13 7.23 5.54
N THR A 158 9.55 6.26 6.23
CA THR A 158 9.05 6.47 7.60
C THR A 158 10.13 6.14 8.63
N ARG A 159 10.06 6.85 9.75
CA ARG A 159 10.84 6.58 10.97
C ARG A 159 10.10 7.11 12.18
N GLY A 160 10.30 6.51 13.33
CA GLY A 160 9.70 6.94 14.59
C GLY A 160 10.11 8.36 15.01
N LEU A 161 9.12 9.13 15.42
CA LEU A 161 9.24 10.46 16.00
C LEU A 161 8.24 10.58 17.17
N ASN A 162 8.72 10.69 18.39
CA ASN A 162 7.87 10.81 19.59
C ASN A 162 6.81 9.70 19.72
N GLY A 163 7.20 8.45 19.40
CA GLY A 163 6.32 7.28 19.49
C GLY A 163 5.30 7.15 18.35
N ARG A 164 5.48 7.86 17.24
CA ARG A 164 4.67 7.79 16.04
C ARG A 164 5.57 7.70 14.80
N LEU A 165 5.09 7.06 13.74
CA LEU A 165 5.77 7.12 12.45
C LEU A 165 5.60 8.50 11.83
N ALA A 166 6.71 9.11 11.45
CA ALA A 166 6.77 10.35 10.68
C ALA A 166 7.43 10.09 9.33
N LEU A 167 7.10 10.89 8.32
CA LEU A 167 7.67 10.81 6.98
C LEU A 167 8.87 11.72 6.85
N TYR A 168 9.93 11.16 6.29
CA TYR A 168 11.18 11.86 5.96
C TYR A 168 11.46 11.74 4.46
N SER A 169 12.14 12.75 3.89
CA SER A 169 12.82 12.64 2.61
C SER A 169 14.31 12.38 2.85
N VAL A 170 14.89 11.51 2.04
CA VAL A 170 16.30 11.12 2.14
C VAL A 170 16.94 11.27 0.77
N LYS A 171 18.01 12.06 0.65
CA LYS A 171 18.76 12.24 -0.61
C LYS A 171 19.44 10.94 -1.02
N LEU A 172 19.35 10.61 -2.32
CA LEU A 172 19.98 9.43 -2.90
C LEU A 172 21.24 9.77 -3.72
N ASP A 173 21.79 10.97 -3.53
CA ASP A 173 23.01 11.47 -4.18
C ASP A 173 24.31 11.04 -3.48
N GLY A 174 24.21 10.17 -2.48
CA GLY A 174 25.34 9.72 -1.65
C GLY A 174 25.45 10.46 -0.32
N SER A 175 24.84 11.63 -0.16
CA SER A 175 24.88 12.40 1.08
C SER A 175 24.00 11.83 2.20
N MET A 176 22.92 11.11 1.83
CA MET A 176 21.90 10.61 2.75
C MET A 176 21.26 11.71 3.62
N ALA A 177 21.31 12.97 3.15
CA ALA A 177 20.71 14.09 3.87
C ALA A 177 19.22 13.86 4.07
N THR A 178 18.77 13.95 5.32
CA THR A 178 17.43 13.55 5.75
C THR A 178 16.68 14.76 6.31
N GLU A 179 15.45 14.97 5.83
CA GLU A 179 14.57 16.07 6.26
C GLU A 179 13.22 15.54 6.67
N LEU A 180 12.64 16.06 7.78
CA LEU A 180 11.27 15.76 8.19
C LEU A 180 10.29 16.41 7.21
N VAL A 181 9.36 15.61 6.66
CA VAL A 181 8.38 16.07 5.67
C VAL A 181 6.97 16.18 6.25
N ALA A 182 6.56 15.17 7.02
CA ALA A 182 5.24 15.14 7.65
C ALA A 182 5.25 14.35 8.95
N SER A 183 4.48 14.79 9.93
CA SER A 183 4.23 14.07 11.17
C SER A 183 2.83 14.40 11.69
N ASN A 184 2.25 13.49 12.47
CA ASN A 184 1.00 13.72 13.16
C ASN A 184 1.16 13.39 14.65
N PRO A 185 0.66 14.22 15.61
CA PRO A 185 0.84 13.98 17.04
C PRO A 185 -0.04 12.85 17.59
N GLU A 186 -1.08 12.42 16.87
CA GLU A 186 -2.06 11.46 17.35
C GLU A 186 -1.92 10.07 16.70
N VAL A 187 -1.49 10.02 15.44
CA VAL A 187 -1.47 8.81 14.61
C VAL A 187 -0.21 8.73 13.76
N ASP A 188 0.10 7.54 13.25
CA ASP A 188 1.21 7.30 12.36
C ASP A 188 0.95 7.86 10.96
N VAL A 189 1.98 8.44 10.33
CA VAL A 189 2.00 8.64 8.89
C VAL A 189 2.30 7.30 8.25
N THR A 190 1.36 6.76 7.46
CA THR A 190 1.38 5.37 7.02
C THR A 190 1.76 5.17 5.57
N SER A 191 1.55 6.17 4.70
CA SER A 191 1.86 6.05 3.28
C SER A 191 2.05 7.39 2.60
N VAL A 192 2.55 7.36 1.37
CA VAL A 192 2.65 8.52 0.49
C VAL A 192 1.64 8.43 -0.64
N VAL A 193 1.27 9.57 -1.20
CA VAL A 193 0.46 9.67 -2.42
C VAL A 193 1.39 9.97 -3.58
N THR A 194 1.42 9.07 -4.55
CA THR A 194 2.16 9.24 -5.80
C THR A 194 1.21 9.57 -6.94
N ILE A 195 1.70 10.30 -7.95
CA ILE A 195 0.92 10.65 -9.13
C ILE A 195 1.75 10.59 -10.41
N GLY A 196 1.06 10.30 -11.52
CA GLY A 196 1.66 10.23 -12.84
C GLY A 196 2.57 9.01 -13.03
N ARG A 197 3.03 8.83 -14.26
CA ARG A 197 3.92 7.70 -14.61
C ARG A 197 5.28 7.73 -13.92
N ARG A 198 5.74 8.93 -13.55
CA ARG A 198 7.03 9.12 -12.87
C ARG A 198 6.96 8.90 -11.37
N GLY A 199 5.81 8.50 -10.84
CA GLY A 199 5.67 8.21 -9.41
C GLY A 199 5.98 9.40 -8.50
N ARG A 200 5.77 10.65 -8.97
CA ARG A 200 6.05 11.87 -8.21
C ARG A 200 5.23 11.88 -6.92
N VAL A 201 5.91 12.06 -5.79
CA VAL A 201 5.25 12.10 -4.48
C VAL A 201 4.62 13.47 -4.25
N ILE A 202 3.29 13.50 -4.04
CA ILE A 202 2.51 14.72 -3.89
C ILE A 202 1.93 14.93 -2.50
N GLY A 203 1.99 13.93 -1.63
CA GLY A 203 1.44 14.04 -0.27
C GLY A 203 1.74 12.83 0.59
N ALA A 204 1.38 12.93 1.86
CA ALA A 204 1.42 11.86 2.86
C ALA A 204 0.02 11.59 3.40
N THR A 205 -0.26 10.33 3.81
CA THR A 205 -1.55 9.96 4.39
C THR A 205 -1.40 9.40 5.79
N TYR A 206 -2.42 9.66 6.59
CA TYR A 206 -2.60 9.11 7.93
C TYR A 206 -4.11 8.93 8.21
N VAL A 207 -4.44 8.17 9.23
CA VAL A 207 -5.83 7.86 9.55
C VAL A 207 -6.11 8.22 11.01
N THR A 208 -6.92 9.25 11.20
CA THR A 208 -7.59 9.54 12.47
C THR A 208 -8.92 8.75 12.51
N ASP A 209 -10.06 9.41 12.67
CA ASP A 209 -11.38 8.78 12.45
C ASP A 209 -11.64 8.47 10.97
N ARG A 210 -10.98 9.20 10.07
CA ARG A 210 -11.03 9.03 8.61
C ARG A 210 -9.64 9.20 8.02
N ARG A 211 -9.40 8.61 6.86
CA ARG A 211 -8.17 8.84 6.11
C ARG A 211 -8.06 10.29 5.69
N GLN A 212 -6.91 10.88 5.97
CA GLN A 212 -6.54 12.24 5.61
C GLN A 212 -5.29 12.23 4.74
N THR A 213 -5.12 13.30 3.98
CA THR A 213 -3.94 13.49 3.12
C THR A 213 -3.42 14.91 3.26
N ASP A 214 -2.17 15.02 3.66
CA ASP A 214 -1.42 16.28 3.62
C ASP A 214 -0.72 16.38 2.27
N TYR A 215 -1.28 17.18 1.38
CA TYR A 215 -0.70 17.40 0.05
C TYR A 215 0.46 18.40 0.14
N PHE A 216 1.64 17.99 -0.28
CA PHE A 216 2.83 18.85 -0.41
C PHE A 216 2.72 19.77 -1.61
N ASP A 217 2.11 19.26 -2.69
CA ASP A 217 1.84 20.00 -3.91
C ASP A 217 0.62 20.92 -3.71
N PRO A 218 0.80 22.27 -3.83
CA PRO A 218 -0.27 23.23 -3.57
C PRO A 218 -1.44 23.14 -4.58
N ASP A 219 -1.18 22.70 -5.80
CA ASP A 219 -2.24 22.57 -6.82
C ASP A 219 -3.12 21.35 -6.53
N TYR A 220 -2.52 20.22 -6.12
CA TYR A 220 -3.29 19.06 -5.69
C TYR A 220 -4.05 19.31 -4.38
N ARG A 221 -3.48 20.09 -3.46
CA ARG A 221 -4.19 20.52 -2.24
C ARG A 221 -5.43 21.34 -2.57
N LYS A 222 -5.30 22.35 -3.46
CA LYS A 222 -6.44 23.17 -3.93
C LYS A 222 -7.47 22.32 -4.66
N LEU A 223 -7.02 21.40 -5.51
CA LEU A 223 -7.89 20.51 -6.28
C LEU A 223 -8.67 19.56 -5.37
N ALA A 224 -8.01 18.90 -4.42
CA ALA A 224 -8.66 18.02 -3.45
C ALA A 224 -9.76 18.76 -2.67
N ALA A 225 -9.46 19.98 -2.19
CA ALA A 225 -10.45 20.82 -1.50
C ALA A 225 -11.61 21.24 -2.41
N ALA A 226 -11.37 21.49 -3.69
CA ALA A 226 -12.42 21.82 -4.66
C ALA A 226 -13.33 20.60 -4.94
N LEU A 227 -12.73 19.42 -5.13
CA LEU A 227 -13.46 18.17 -5.35
C LEU A 227 -14.31 17.78 -4.13
N ALA A 228 -13.77 17.92 -2.92
CA ALA A 228 -14.53 17.66 -1.69
C ALA A 228 -15.77 18.55 -1.56
N ARG A 229 -15.69 19.82 -1.99
CA ARG A 229 -16.85 20.73 -2.06
C ARG A 229 -17.84 20.36 -3.15
N ALA A 230 -17.35 19.89 -4.29
CA ALA A 230 -18.20 19.49 -5.43
C ALA A 230 -18.90 18.14 -5.18
N LEU A 231 -18.33 17.28 -4.35
CA LEU A 231 -18.80 15.94 -4.07
C LEU A 231 -19.05 15.73 -2.56
N PRO A 232 -19.95 16.50 -1.93
CA PRO A 232 -20.09 16.50 -0.45
C PRO A 232 -20.58 15.19 0.15
N ARG A 233 -21.25 14.35 -0.66
CA ARG A 233 -21.74 13.03 -0.22
C ARG A 233 -20.69 11.90 -0.31
N THR A 234 -19.57 12.17 -1.00
CA THR A 234 -18.48 11.22 -1.21
C THR A 234 -17.14 11.82 -0.81
N PRO A 235 -16.93 12.11 0.50
CA PRO A 235 -15.79 12.86 1.00
C PRO A 235 -14.45 12.13 0.89
N LEU A 236 -14.44 10.82 0.63
CA LEU A 236 -13.22 10.06 0.37
C LEU A 236 -12.73 10.33 -1.06
N ILE A 237 -11.97 11.40 -1.25
CA ILE A 237 -11.36 11.74 -2.52
C ILE A 237 -9.95 11.16 -2.59
N ARG A 238 -9.65 10.39 -3.63
CA ARG A 238 -8.30 9.84 -3.88
C ARG A 238 -7.88 10.10 -5.33
N PHE A 239 -6.68 10.61 -5.52
CA PHE A 239 -6.03 10.61 -6.83
C PHE A 239 -5.44 9.22 -7.06
N VAL A 240 -5.99 8.48 -8.02
CA VAL A 240 -5.63 7.08 -8.30
C VAL A 240 -4.54 6.98 -9.34
N GLY A 241 -4.50 7.93 -10.28
CA GLY A 241 -3.52 7.96 -11.34
C GLY A 241 -3.65 9.20 -12.22
N ALA A 242 -2.75 9.30 -13.19
CA ALA A 242 -2.77 10.36 -14.20
C ALA A 242 -2.20 9.83 -15.51
N ASN A 243 -2.49 10.55 -16.61
CA ASN A 243 -1.76 10.38 -17.87
C ASN A 243 -0.33 10.97 -17.75
N ALA A 244 0.48 10.82 -18.79
CA ALA A 244 1.92 11.08 -18.74
C ALA A 244 2.27 12.56 -18.40
N ASP A 245 1.46 13.52 -18.83
CA ASP A 245 1.64 14.95 -18.59
C ASP A 245 0.78 15.49 -17.42
N GLU A 246 0.10 14.62 -16.71
CA GLU A 246 -0.84 14.94 -15.62
C GLU A 246 -1.98 15.90 -16.03
N SER A 247 -2.28 16.05 -17.32
CA SER A 247 -3.40 16.86 -17.80
C SER A 247 -4.76 16.24 -17.52
N GLN A 248 -4.79 14.91 -17.37
CA GLN A 248 -5.96 14.12 -16.98
C GLN A 248 -5.63 13.27 -15.76
N LEU A 249 -6.54 13.30 -14.78
CA LEU A 249 -6.40 12.54 -13.54
C LEU A 249 -7.54 11.52 -13.45
N LEU A 250 -7.19 10.34 -12.94
CA LEU A 250 -8.18 9.39 -12.45
C LEU A 250 -8.41 9.67 -10.96
N VAL A 251 -9.64 10.02 -10.64
CA VAL A 251 -10.07 10.36 -9.27
C VAL A 251 -11.10 9.34 -8.82
N PHE A 252 -10.94 8.83 -7.62
CA PHE A 252 -11.98 8.06 -6.93
C PHE A 252 -12.66 8.93 -5.88
N ALA A 253 -13.99 8.86 -5.81
CA ALA A 253 -14.77 9.48 -4.75
C ALA A 253 -15.79 8.49 -4.20
N GLY A 254 -15.85 8.35 -2.88
CA GLY A 254 -16.73 7.43 -2.18
C GLY A 254 -17.02 7.88 -0.75
N SER A 255 -17.82 7.07 -0.02
CA SER A 255 -18.10 7.26 1.40
C SER A 255 -18.31 5.91 2.09
N ASP A 256 -18.76 5.91 3.31
CA ASP A 256 -19.20 4.71 4.05
C ASP A 256 -20.50 4.10 3.48
N VAL A 257 -21.38 4.93 2.93
CA VAL A 257 -22.68 4.55 2.36
C VAL A 257 -22.71 4.59 0.83
N ASP A 258 -21.59 4.92 0.19
CA ASP A 258 -21.43 4.94 -1.25
C ASP A 258 -20.17 4.17 -1.65
N PRO A 259 -20.29 3.04 -2.38
CA PRO A 259 -19.14 2.24 -2.83
C PRO A 259 -18.10 3.01 -3.62
N GLY A 260 -18.50 4.16 -4.16
CA GLY A 260 -17.65 5.09 -4.89
C GLY A 260 -17.76 4.98 -6.39
N THR A 261 -17.28 6.04 -7.02
CA THR A 261 -17.22 6.19 -8.48
C THR A 261 -15.83 6.66 -8.88
N TYR A 262 -15.33 6.13 -9.99
CA TYR A 262 -14.14 6.61 -10.66
C TYR A 262 -14.50 7.70 -11.67
N TYR A 263 -13.76 8.80 -11.62
CA TYR A 263 -13.94 9.96 -12.47
C TYR A 263 -12.68 10.27 -13.24
N ARG A 264 -12.84 10.76 -14.46
CA ARG A 264 -11.78 11.45 -15.19
C ARG A 264 -11.89 12.95 -14.92
N PHE A 265 -10.85 13.53 -14.35
CA PHE A 265 -10.74 14.98 -14.21
C PHE A 265 -9.79 15.55 -15.26
N THR A 266 -10.27 16.48 -16.08
CA THR A 266 -9.47 17.19 -17.09
C THR A 266 -9.07 18.56 -16.56
N LYS A 267 -7.78 18.79 -16.32
CA LYS A 267 -7.26 20.01 -15.66
C LYS A 267 -7.58 21.27 -16.46
N ALA A 268 -7.40 21.26 -17.79
CA ALA A 268 -7.60 22.43 -18.65
C ALA A 268 -9.03 22.98 -18.62
N THR A 269 -10.03 22.11 -18.59
CA THR A 269 -11.45 22.46 -18.59
C THR A 269 -12.09 22.43 -17.21
N ARG A 270 -11.37 21.92 -16.19
CA ARG A 270 -11.88 21.61 -14.84
C ARG A 270 -13.12 20.71 -14.85
N ARG A 271 -13.24 19.88 -15.88
CA ARG A 271 -14.37 18.97 -16.06
C ARG A 271 -14.11 17.67 -15.31
N LEU A 272 -15.14 17.18 -14.61
CA LEU A 272 -15.16 15.91 -13.92
C LEU A 272 -16.22 15.01 -14.59
N ASP A 273 -15.78 13.97 -15.29
CA ASP A 273 -16.64 13.01 -15.97
C ASP A 273 -16.67 11.69 -15.19
N ALA A 274 -17.85 11.21 -14.84
CA ALA A 274 -17.99 9.86 -14.25
C ALA A 274 -17.64 8.82 -15.31
N LEU A 275 -16.80 7.85 -14.94
CA LEU A 275 -16.38 6.73 -15.79
C LEU A 275 -17.13 5.44 -15.43
N VAL A 276 -16.98 5.01 -14.20
CA VAL A 276 -17.56 3.73 -13.74
C VAL A 276 -17.74 3.76 -12.22
N GLY A 277 -18.88 3.25 -11.75
CA GLY A 277 -19.09 2.97 -10.33
C GLY A 277 -18.24 1.79 -9.86
N ALA A 278 -17.69 1.85 -8.67
CA ALA A 278 -16.91 0.75 -8.12
C ALA A 278 -17.77 -0.53 -7.92
N ARG A 279 -19.06 -0.36 -7.60
CA ARG A 279 -20.06 -1.43 -7.47
C ARG A 279 -21.42 -1.01 -8.01
N PRO A 280 -21.60 -0.98 -9.35
CA PRO A 280 -22.84 -0.45 -9.96
C PRO A 280 -24.11 -1.16 -9.51
N ALA A 281 -24.01 -2.48 -9.22
CA ALA A 281 -25.14 -3.28 -8.77
C ALA A 281 -25.73 -2.85 -7.42
N LEU A 282 -25.01 -2.06 -6.64
CA LEU A 282 -25.46 -1.54 -5.34
C LEU A 282 -26.12 -0.15 -5.45
N GLY A 283 -26.29 0.36 -6.67
CA GLY A 283 -26.96 1.65 -6.89
C GLY A 283 -28.40 1.62 -6.35
N GLY A 284 -28.74 2.58 -5.45
CA GLY A 284 -30.06 2.67 -4.86
C GLY A 284 -30.32 1.77 -3.65
N VAL A 285 -29.35 0.91 -3.25
CA VAL A 285 -29.46 0.13 -2.01
C VAL A 285 -29.22 1.06 -0.81
N ALA A 286 -30.13 1.03 0.16
CA ALA A 286 -29.96 1.78 1.41
C ALA A 286 -28.81 1.16 2.23
N MET A 287 -27.86 1.99 2.64
CA MET A 287 -26.67 1.60 3.39
C MET A 287 -26.68 2.16 4.80
N GLY A 288 -26.03 1.45 5.72
CA GLY A 288 -25.86 1.87 7.11
C GLY A 288 -24.71 2.86 7.28
N GLU A 289 -24.92 3.96 8.01
CA GLU A 289 -23.86 4.91 8.32
C GLU A 289 -22.83 4.31 9.28
N MET A 290 -21.54 4.47 8.94
CA MET A 290 -20.41 4.09 9.78
C MET A 290 -19.97 5.26 10.65
N LYS A 291 -19.94 5.06 11.96
CA LYS A 291 -19.55 6.07 12.96
C LYS A 291 -18.28 5.65 13.69
N ALA A 292 -17.31 6.54 13.81
CA ALA A 292 -16.22 6.36 14.74
C ALA A 292 -16.74 6.46 16.18
N VAL A 293 -16.43 5.46 16.99
CA VAL A 293 -16.83 5.37 18.39
C VAL A 293 -15.64 4.93 19.25
N ARG A 294 -15.78 5.04 20.56
CA ARG A 294 -14.83 4.48 21.52
C ARG A 294 -15.61 3.75 22.62
N PHE A 295 -15.09 2.62 23.07
CA PHE A 295 -15.66 1.88 24.17
C PHE A 295 -14.58 1.45 25.18
N PRO A 296 -14.90 1.28 26.46
CA PRO A 296 -13.93 0.84 27.44
C PRO A 296 -13.69 -0.67 27.33
N ALA A 297 -12.42 -1.08 27.24
CA ALA A 297 -12.00 -2.47 27.48
C ALA A 297 -12.17 -2.84 28.96
N ALA A 298 -11.95 -4.11 29.30
CA ALA A 298 -12.11 -4.60 30.68
C ALA A 298 -11.19 -3.88 31.70
N ASP A 299 -10.04 -3.38 31.26
CA ASP A 299 -9.10 -2.60 32.08
C ASP A 299 -9.36 -1.08 32.05
N GLY A 300 -10.44 -0.62 31.41
CA GLY A 300 -10.81 0.78 31.28
C GLY A 300 -10.13 1.53 30.13
N THR A 301 -9.26 0.89 29.36
CA THR A 301 -8.64 1.48 28.16
C THR A 301 -9.71 1.76 27.11
N MET A 302 -9.74 2.98 26.58
CA MET A 302 -10.70 3.37 25.55
C MET A 302 -10.26 2.86 24.17
N VAL A 303 -10.94 1.83 23.68
CA VAL A 303 -10.66 1.20 22.38
C VAL A 303 -11.40 1.95 21.28
N PRO A 304 -10.71 2.47 20.24
CA PRO A 304 -11.37 3.02 19.06
C PRO A 304 -12.09 1.92 18.29
N ALA A 305 -13.22 2.26 17.66
CA ALA A 305 -13.95 1.33 16.80
C ALA A 305 -14.77 2.07 15.75
N TYR A 306 -15.24 1.33 14.77
CA TYR A 306 -16.31 1.80 13.89
C TYR A 306 -17.58 1.02 14.19
N LEU A 307 -18.70 1.74 14.28
CA LEU A 307 -20.03 1.18 14.48
C LEU A 307 -20.89 1.50 13.25
N THR A 308 -21.40 0.46 12.61
CA THR A 308 -22.38 0.59 11.51
C THR A 308 -23.72 0.04 11.97
N LEU A 309 -24.77 0.85 11.82
CA LEU A 309 -26.13 0.48 12.20
C LEU A 309 -26.97 0.20 10.94
N PRO A 310 -28.03 -0.62 11.04
CA PRO A 310 -28.98 -0.85 9.97
C PRO A 310 -29.54 0.46 9.39
N PRO A 311 -29.69 0.56 8.05
CA PRO A 311 -30.27 1.76 7.45
C PRO A 311 -31.72 1.97 7.91
N GLY A 312 -32.05 3.16 8.41
CA GLY A 312 -33.40 3.52 8.88
C GLY A 312 -33.90 2.76 10.11
N GLY A 313 -33.06 1.95 10.74
CA GLY A 313 -33.43 1.11 11.89
C GLY A 313 -33.34 1.83 13.25
N ALA A 314 -33.97 1.23 14.26
CA ALA A 314 -33.82 1.65 15.67
C ALA A 314 -32.37 1.40 16.13
N ALA A 315 -31.82 2.34 16.92
CA ALA A 315 -30.43 2.24 17.40
C ALA A 315 -30.28 1.36 18.67
N ARG A 316 -31.32 0.63 19.08
CA ARG A 316 -31.35 -0.14 20.34
C ARG A 316 -32.00 -1.50 20.14
N GLY A 317 -31.53 -2.49 20.91
CA GLY A 317 -32.09 -3.83 20.93
C GLY A 317 -31.78 -4.64 19.64
N LEU A 318 -30.78 -4.25 18.88
CA LEU A 318 -30.35 -4.95 17.66
C LEU A 318 -29.45 -6.14 18.01
N PRO A 319 -29.55 -7.24 17.28
CA PRO A 319 -28.48 -8.22 17.29
C PRO A 319 -27.19 -7.56 16.77
N ALA A 320 -26.06 -7.93 17.37
CA ALA A 320 -24.78 -7.31 17.04
C ALA A 320 -23.77 -8.33 16.56
N ILE A 321 -22.90 -7.89 15.67
CA ILE A 321 -21.72 -8.62 15.20
C ILE A 321 -20.48 -7.83 15.59
N VAL A 322 -19.58 -8.47 16.32
CA VAL A 322 -18.22 -7.95 16.54
C VAL A 322 -17.35 -8.50 15.44
N MET A 323 -16.76 -7.63 14.65
CA MET A 323 -15.97 -7.98 13.45
C MET A 323 -14.56 -7.38 13.55
N PRO A 324 -13.65 -8.04 14.29
CA PRO A 324 -12.27 -7.57 14.38
C PRO A 324 -11.55 -7.80 13.05
N HIS A 325 -10.69 -6.84 12.67
CA HIS A 325 -9.79 -7.00 11.52
C HIS A 325 -8.75 -8.10 11.77
N GLY A 326 -8.18 -8.62 10.69
CA GLY A 326 -7.07 -9.57 10.74
C GLY A 326 -5.74 -8.92 11.15
N GLY A 327 -4.75 -9.73 11.38
CA GLY A 327 -3.41 -9.22 11.65
C GLY A 327 -2.79 -9.81 12.91
N PRO A 328 -2.43 -9.05 13.95
CA PRO A 328 -2.96 -7.76 14.45
C PRO A 328 -2.45 -6.51 13.73
N SER A 329 -1.38 -6.57 12.99
CA SER A 329 -0.72 -5.43 12.34
C SER A 329 -1.52 -4.82 11.17
N TYR A 330 -2.81 -4.64 11.37
CA TYR A 330 -3.74 -4.03 10.43
C TYR A 330 -4.65 -3.05 11.17
N ARG A 331 -5.57 -2.41 10.48
CA ARG A 331 -6.66 -1.62 11.04
C ARG A 331 -7.81 -1.52 10.06
N ASP A 332 -9.02 -1.35 10.59
CA ASP A 332 -10.15 -0.89 9.79
C ASP A 332 -10.11 0.62 9.59
N GLU A 333 -10.75 1.08 8.52
CA GLU A 333 -10.87 2.49 8.18
C GLU A 333 -12.32 2.86 7.85
N TRP A 334 -12.68 4.11 8.13
CA TRP A 334 -13.97 4.62 7.73
C TRP A 334 -14.09 4.62 6.19
N GLY A 335 -15.15 4.01 5.70
CA GLY A 335 -15.43 3.91 4.28
C GLY A 335 -16.39 2.77 3.96
N PHE A 336 -16.64 2.54 2.69
CA PHE A 336 -17.51 1.46 2.25
C PHE A 336 -16.83 0.11 2.46
N ASP A 337 -17.45 -0.72 3.31
CA ASP A 337 -17.12 -2.13 3.48
C ASP A 337 -18.34 -2.97 3.10
N TRP A 338 -18.22 -3.79 2.08
CA TRP A 338 -19.34 -4.57 1.56
C TRP A 338 -19.88 -5.60 2.56
N LEU A 339 -19.00 -6.20 3.39
CA LEU A 339 -19.39 -7.22 4.35
C LEU A 339 -20.12 -6.59 5.55
N VAL A 340 -19.60 -5.47 6.05
CA VAL A 340 -20.26 -4.65 7.07
C VAL A 340 -21.64 -4.20 6.60
N GLN A 341 -21.74 -3.69 5.37
CA GLN A 341 -23.00 -3.24 4.79
C GLN A 341 -23.98 -4.39 4.57
N PHE A 342 -23.49 -5.59 4.21
CA PHE A 342 -24.33 -6.78 4.08
C PHE A 342 -24.98 -7.14 5.42
N PHE A 343 -24.21 -7.17 6.51
CA PHE A 343 -24.76 -7.46 7.84
C PHE A 343 -25.67 -6.33 8.35
N ALA A 344 -25.32 -5.08 8.12
CA ALA A 344 -26.15 -3.95 8.49
C ALA A 344 -27.50 -3.98 7.76
N ALA A 345 -27.50 -4.26 6.44
CA ALA A 345 -28.73 -4.45 5.65
C ALA A 345 -29.56 -5.65 6.12
N SER A 346 -28.93 -6.65 6.73
CA SER A 346 -29.58 -7.82 7.32
C SER A 346 -30.13 -7.56 8.75
N GLY A 347 -30.02 -6.34 9.26
CA GLY A 347 -30.58 -5.92 10.54
C GLY A 347 -29.64 -6.01 11.75
N TYR A 348 -28.34 -6.25 11.53
CA TYR A 348 -27.35 -6.31 12.59
C TYR A 348 -26.67 -4.96 12.81
N ALA A 349 -26.39 -4.62 14.06
CA ALA A 349 -25.35 -3.65 14.38
C ALA A 349 -23.99 -4.31 14.19
N VAL A 350 -23.04 -3.64 13.50
CA VAL A 350 -21.68 -4.18 13.28
C VAL A 350 -20.68 -3.26 13.96
N ILE A 351 -19.84 -3.81 14.84
CA ILE A 351 -18.74 -3.09 15.49
C ILE A 351 -17.41 -3.66 15.04
N GLN A 352 -16.51 -2.78 14.57
CA GLN A 352 -15.15 -3.10 14.11
C GLN A 352 -14.15 -2.48 15.10
N PRO A 353 -13.68 -3.23 16.12
CA PRO A 353 -12.76 -2.71 17.11
C PRO A 353 -11.34 -2.56 16.57
N GLN A 354 -10.68 -1.47 16.95
CA GLN A 354 -9.24 -1.25 16.73
C GLN A 354 -8.50 -1.64 18.01
N TYR A 355 -8.47 -2.94 18.29
CA TYR A 355 -7.91 -3.50 19.52
C TYR A 355 -6.40 -3.21 19.64
N ARG A 356 -5.83 -3.29 20.85
CA ARG A 356 -4.38 -3.09 21.06
C ARG A 356 -3.56 -4.07 20.22
N GLY A 357 -2.60 -3.54 19.47
CA GLY A 357 -1.88 -4.24 18.41
C GLY A 357 -2.29 -3.83 17.00
N SER A 358 -3.40 -3.07 16.84
CA SER A 358 -3.75 -2.46 15.54
C SER A 358 -2.73 -1.41 15.14
N SER A 359 -2.40 -1.34 13.84
CA SER A 359 -1.44 -0.40 13.29
C SER A 359 -1.99 1.04 13.19
N GLY A 360 -1.12 2.01 13.06
CA GLY A 360 -1.47 3.41 12.80
C GLY A 360 -1.76 4.25 14.04
N TYR A 361 -1.71 3.69 15.24
CA TYR A 361 -1.95 4.38 16.51
C TYR A 361 -0.67 4.65 17.31
N GLY A 362 0.49 4.38 16.72
CA GLY A 362 1.80 4.55 17.30
C GLY A 362 2.28 3.42 18.19
N ASP A 363 3.50 3.57 18.72
CA ASP A 363 4.23 2.54 19.46
C ASP A 363 3.50 2.03 20.70
N GLY A 364 2.85 2.92 21.44
CA GLY A 364 2.12 2.57 22.65
C GLY A 364 0.93 1.64 22.39
N TRP A 365 0.35 1.72 21.19
CA TRP A 365 -0.76 0.88 20.78
C TRP A 365 -0.30 -0.39 20.05
N PHE A 366 0.68 -0.25 19.16
CA PHE A 366 1.15 -1.31 18.27
C PHE A 366 2.38 -2.05 18.80
N ALA A 367 3.53 -1.39 18.93
CA ALA A 367 4.81 -2.05 19.17
C ALA A 367 4.87 -2.79 20.52
N ASN A 368 4.17 -2.26 21.53
CA ASN A 368 4.11 -2.88 22.85
C ASN A 368 3.07 -4.00 22.95
N ASN A 369 2.12 -4.07 22.01
CA ASN A 369 0.94 -4.94 22.11
C ASN A 369 0.84 -6.00 21.01
N ALA A 370 1.37 -5.82 19.82
CA ALA A 370 1.31 -6.75 18.67
C ALA A 370 1.11 -8.25 19.06
N PHE A 371 1.72 -9.19 18.40
CA PHE A 371 1.61 -10.63 18.71
C PHE A 371 2.06 -11.03 20.13
N ARG A 372 2.82 -10.17 20.82
CA ARG A 372 3.31 -10.46 22.18
C ARG A 372 2.21 -10.35 23.24
N SER A 373 1.14 -9.62 22.95
CA SER A 373 0.04 -9.35 23.89
C SER A 373 -1.30 -9.79 23.29
N TRP A 374 -1.35 -10.97 22.70
CA TRP A 374 -2.56 -11.49 22.08
C TRP A 374 -3.73 -11.63 23.08
N GLU A 375 -3.45 -11.96 24.33
CA GLU A 375 -4.47 -12.02 25.40
C GLU A 375 -5.11 -10.66 25.62
N GLN A 376 -4.30 -9.58 25.57
CA GLN A 376 -4.79 -8.21 25.69
C GLN A 376 -5.65 -7.83 24.49
N ALA A 377 -5.20 -8.18 23.28
CA ALA A 377 -5.96 -7.94 22.05
C ALA A 377 -7.32 -8.64 22.06
N ILE A 378 -7.38 -9.89 22.53
CA ILE A 378 -8.64 -10.62 22.70
C ILE A 378 -9.52 -9.99 23.79
N SER A 379 -8.92 -9.52 24.88
CA SER A 379 -9.66 -8.85 25.98
C SER A 379 -10.27 -7.50 25.55
N ASP A 380 -9.72 -6.87 24.52
CA ASP A 380 -10.25 -5.61 23.97
C ASP A 380 -11.45 -5.83 23.05
N VAL A 381 -11.64 -7.05 22.54
CA VAL A 381 -12.72 -7.43 21.62
C VAL A 381 -13.91 -8.03 22.39
#